data_9edcf8eeeaccc5f5492cd44e90063161
#
_entry.id   9edcf8eeeaccc5f5492cd44e90063161
#
_cell.length_a   1.000
_cell.length_b   1.000
_cell.length_c   1.000
_cell.angle_alpha   90.00
_cell.angle_beta   90.00
_cell.angle_gamma   90.00
#
_symmetry.space_group_name_H-M   'P 1'
#
loop_
_entity.id
_entity.type
_entity.pdbx_description
1 polymer ?
#
loop_
_entity_poly.entity_id
_entity_poly.type
_entity_poly.pdbx_seq_one_letter_code
_entity_poly.pdbx_strand_id
1 'polypeptide(L)'
;YGFSPDVTFLILDSRHLLGDLFYSPYSLTSQERADFIDAKSDWISNLIDVFTKKSKSKLVVFNFCAPIYSPYGICETKQHFGLKEMVSELNKKIATMIENLDSVYLYDFAGFVSKFGDNNIFDYKQFFFGDIKISLDYIPHLANDLMSYIIGYLGISKKCIALDLDNTLWGGIVGEDGFNGIKLGPEPPSNAFVEFQKTLLALHQRGIILSINSKNNHDDAIRVIKEHPYMILREEHFACIRINWNDKVSNMKEIASELNIGLDGIVF
;
A
#
# COMPACT_ATOMS: atom_id res chain seq x y z
N TYR A 1 3.20 20.22 -27.36
CA TYR A 1 4.11 19.10 -27.08
C TYR A 1 3.45 17.81 -27.58
N GLY A 2 4.15 17.06 -28.46
CA GLY A 2 3.64 15.82 -29.06
C GLY A 2 3.71 14.59 -28.15
N PHE A 3 4.09 14.75 -26.87
CA PHE A 3 4.14 13.67 -25.88
C PHE A 3 2.88 13.70 -24.99
N SER A 4 2.16 12.59 -24.94
CA SER A 4 0.94 12.42 -24.16
C SER A 4 1.08 11.20 -23.25
N PRO A 5 1.61 11.34 -22.04
CA PRO A 5 1.80 10.23 -21.11
C PRO A 5 0.46 9.76 -20.53
N ASP A 6 0.35 8.46 -20.24
CA ASP A 6 -0.80 7.89 -19.53
C ASP A 6 -0.77 8.22 -18.03
N VAL A 7 0.44 8.24 -17.44
CA VAL A 7 0.69 8.54 -16.04
C VAL A 7 1.82 9.56 -15.90
N THR A 8 1.65 10.52 -15.01
CA THR A 8 2.67 11.53 -14.68
C THR A 8 2.90 11.52 -13.17
N PHE A 9 4.15 11.52 -12.75
CA PHE A 9 4.54 11.62 -11.35
C PHE A 9 5.01 13.04 -11.04
N LEU A 10 4.38 13.70 -10.06
CA LEU A 10 4.80 14.99 -9.53
C LEU A 10 5.61 14.76 -8.25
N ILE A 11 6.92 14.92 -8.36
CA ILE A 11 7.86 14.73 -7.26
C ILE A 11 8.34 16.12 -6.82
N LEU A 12 7.93 16.53 -5.63
CA LEU A 12 8.35 17.76 -5.00
C LEU A 12 9.22 17.43 -3.78
N ASP A 13 10.25 18.23 -3.56
CA ASP A 13 11.17 18.02 -2.45
C ASP A 13 10.85 18.96 -1.30
N SER A 14 10.75 18.42 -0.07
CA SER A 14 10.44 19.19 1.14
C SER A 14 11.50 20.27 1.45
N ARG A 15 12.77 20.01 1.19
CA ARG A 15 13.85 20.96 1.41
C ARG A 15 13.74 22.18 0.49
N HIS A 16 13.47 21.96 -0.81
CA HIS A 16 13.22 23.04 -1.75
C HIS A 16 11.94 23.79 -1.45
N LEU A 17 10.89 23.08 -1.04
CA LEU A 17 9.60 23.68 -0.73
C LEU A 17 9.67 24.60 0.49
N LEU A 18 10.34 24.14 1.56
CA LEU A 18 10.49 24.88 2.80
C LEU A 18 11.59 25.96 2.72
N GLY A 19 12.58 25.78 1.81
CA GLY A 19 13.72 26.72 1.68
C GLY A 19 14.45 26.89 3.01
N ASP A 20 14.71 28.15 3.40
CA ASP A 20 15.42 28.46 4.64
C ASP A 20 14.71 27.98 5.90
N LEU A 21 13.38 27.83 5.87
CA LEU A 21 12.61 27.28 6.98
C LEU A 21 12.92 25.81 7.27
N PHE A 22 13.51 25.08 6.34
CA PHE A 22 14.02 23.75 6.60
C PHE A 22 15.09 23.74 7.71
N TYR A 23 15.89 24.81 7.80
CA TYR A 23 16.96 24.96 8.77
C TYR A 23 16.58 25.87 9.95
N SER A 24 15.73 26.86 9.70
CA SER A 24 15.38 27.90 10.67
C SER A 24 13.86 28.10 10.77
N PRO A 25 13.08 27.02 11.07
CA PRO A 25 11.62 27.13 11.08
C PRO A 25 11.10 28.11 12.14
N TYR A 26 11.86 28.28 13.20
CA TYR A 26 11.49 29.09 14.37
C TYR A 26 11.95 30.56 14.27
N SER A 27 12.47 30.96 13.11
CA SER A 27 12.57 32.39 12.76
C SER A 27 11.21 33.06 12.54
N LEU A 28 10.18 32.25 12.33
CA LEU A 28 8.79 32.64 12.19
C LEU A 28 7.98 32.28 13.44
N THR A 29 6.95 33.05 13.75
CA THR A 29 5.93 32.70 14.73
C THR A 29 5.14 31.47 14.27
N SER A 30 4.38 30.85 15.18
CA SER A 30 3.53 29.71 14.81
C SER A 30 2.47 30.08 13.76
N GLN A 31 1.92 31.29 13.83
CA GLN A 31 0.94 31.77 12.85
C GLN A 31 1.58 31.97 11.48
N GLU A 32 2.73 32.62 11.41
CA GLU A 32 3.45 32.81 10.14
C GLU A 32 3.87 31.48 9.50
N ARG A 33 4.21 30.47 10.31
CA ARG A 33 4.46 29.10 9.80
C ARG A 33 3.19 28.46 9.22
N ALA A 34 2.03 28.66 9.86
CA ALA A 34 0.78 28.17 9.35
C ALA A 34 0.42 28.87 8.01
N ASP A 35 0.52 30.19 7.97
CA ASP A 35 0.26 30.99 6.75
C ASP A 35 1.20 30.57 5.61
N PHE A 36 2.47 30.26 5.94
CA PHE A 36 3.42 29.75 4.96
C PHE A 36 2.99 28.40 4.37
N ILE A 37 2.55 27.47 5.21
CA ILE A 37 2.05 26.15 4.75
C ILE A 37 0.78 26.32 3.94
N ASP A 38 -0.11 27.23 4.29
CA ASP A 38 -1.30 27.54 3.50
C ASP A 38 -0.92 28.04 2.10
N ALA A 39 0.00 28.98 2.01
CA ALA A 39 0.49 29.48 0.73
C ALA A 39 1.17 28.39 -0.12
N LYS A 40 1.92 27.45 0.51
CA LYS A 40 2.52 26.33 -0.21
C LYS A 40 1.47 25.30 -0.68
N SER A 41 0.46 25.06 0.13
CA SER A 41 -0.69 24.22 -0.24
C SER A 41 -1.42 24.80 -1.45
N ASP A 42 -1.71 26.11 -1.44
CA ASP A 42 -2.35 26.80 -2.55
C ASP A 42 -1.53 26.74 -3.84
N TRP A 43 -0.21 26.90 -3.71
CA TRP A 43 0.69 26.77 -4.85
C TRP A 43 0.65 25.35 -5.45
N ILE A 44 0.66 24.29 -4.62
CA ILE A 44 0.53 22.90 -5.09
C ILE A 44 -0.85 22.69 -5.74
N SER A 45 -1.91 23.22 -5.14
CA SER A 45 -3.26 23.19 -5.70
C SER A 45 -3.30 23.76 -7.11
N ASN A 46 -2.71 24.92 -7.30
CA ASN A 46 -2.63 25.57 -8.61
C ASN A 46 -1.85 24.73 -9.63
N LEU A 47 -0.76 24.04 -9.22
CA LEU A 47 -0.04 23.13 -10.10
C LEU A 47 -0.92 21.97 -10.55
N ILE A 48 -1.62 21.33 -9.61
CA ILE A 48 -2.55 20.23 -9.89
C ILE A 48 -3.67 20.68 -10.83
N ASP A 49 -4.27 21.83 -10.55
CA ASP A 49 -5.34 22.41 -11.36
C ASP A 49 -4.90 22.73 -12.79
N VAL A 50 -3.73 23.33 -12.96
CA VAL A 50 -3.18 23.63 -14.29
C VAL A 50 -2.89 22.33 -15.05
N PHE A 51 -2.37 21.31 -14.37
CA PHE A 51 -2.07 20.03 -14.97
C PHE A 51 -3.36 19.33 -15.42
N THR A 52 -4.34 19.18 -14.54
CA THR A 52 -5.59 18.45 -14.81
C THR A 52 -6.43 19.11 -15.91
N LYS A 53 -6.36 20.45 -16.05
CA LYS A 53 -7.00 21.18 -17.14
C LYS A 53 -6.32 20.99 -18.49
N LYS A 54 -5.01 20.72 -18.52
CA LYS A 54 -4.20 20.64 -19.76
C LYS A 54 -3.84 19.25 -20.19
N SER A 55 -3.93 18.26 -19.31
CA SER A 55 -3.53 16.88 -19.55
C SER A 55 -4.64 15.91 -19.19
N LYS A 56 -4.76 14.83 -19.97
CA LYS A 56 -5.62 13.68 -19.68
C LYS A 56 -4.86 12.59 -18.88
N SER A 57 -3.57 12.78 -18.66
CA SER A 57 -2.72 11.88 -17.89
C SER A 57 -3.23 11.76 -16.45
N LYS A 58 -3.13 10.57 -15.87
CA LYS A 58 -3.29 10.43 -14.41
C LYS A 58 -2.09 11.05 -13.72
N LEU A 59 -2.35 11.80 -12.67
CA LEU A 59 -1.33 12.47 -11.88
C LEU A 59 -1.13 11.72 -10.56
N VAL A 60 0.11 11.37 -10.25
CA VAL A 60 0.50 10.83 -8.94
C VAL A 60 1.38 11.85 -8.24
N VAL A 61 0.88 12.41 -7.15
CA VAL A 61 1.58 13.43 -6.34
C VAL A 61 2.24 12.73 -5.16
N PHE A 62 3.51 13.03 -4.92
CA PHE A 62 4.24 12.51 -3.77
C PHE A 62 3.91 13.34 -2.52
N ASN A 63 3.69 12.66 -1.39
CA ASN A 63 3.68 13.34 -0.11
C ASN A 63 5.12 13.65 0.35
N PHE A 64 5.24 14.45 1.40
CA PHE A 64 6.51 14.93 1.92
C PHE A 64 6.96 14.14 3.15
N CYS A 65 8.25 13.80 3.20
CA CYS A 65 8.87 13.27 4.40
C CYS A 65 9.13 14.39 5.40
N ALA A 66 8.71 14.21 6.65
CA ALA A 66 9.15 15.06 7.72
C ALA A 66 10.64 14.84 7.97
N PRO A 67 11.44 15.91 8.14
CA PRO A 67 12.85 15.77 8.49
C PRO A 67 13.03 14.98 9.77
N ILE A 68 13.98 14.03 9.79
CA ILE A 68 14.33 13.29 11.02
C ILE A 68 15.05 14.20 12.02
N TYR A 69 15.73 15.21 11.51
CA TYR A 69 16.43 16.22 12.29
C TYR A 69 15.53 17.45 12.52
N SER A 70 15.51 17.92 13.77
CA SER A 70 14.92 19.21 14.12
C SER A 70 16.00 20.11 14.73
N PRO A 71 16.07 21.41 14.38
CA PRO A 71 16.95 22.35 15.03
C PRO A 71 16.74 22.47 16.55
N TYR A 72 15.52 22.14 17.02
CA TYR A 72 15.18 22.14 18.45
C TYR A 72 15.37 20.80 19.17
N GLY A 73 15.80 19.75 18.45
CA GLY A 73 16.04 18.43 19.02
C GLY A 73 14.81 17.92 19.80
N ILE A 74 15.02 17.53 21.05
CA ILE A 74 13.94 17.01 21.92
C ILE A 74 12.85 18.04 22.24
N CYS A 75 13.14 19.33 22.09
CA CYS A 75 12.19 20.41 22.35
C CYS A 75 11.24 20.67 21.18
N GLU A 76 11.41 19.99 20.06
CA GLU A 76 10.52 20.08 18.89
C GLU A 76 9.06 19.82 19.28
N THR A 77 8.82 18.78 20.07
CA THR A 77 7.48 18.40 20.52
C THR A 77 6.79 19.42 21.46
N LYS A 78 7.53 20.41 21.94
CA LYS A 78 7.01 21.51 22.76
C LYS A 78 6.75 22.78 21.94
N GLN A 79 7.09 22.76 20.68
CA GLN A 79 6.82 23.89 19.78
C GLN A 79 5.40 23.78 19.26
N HIS A 80 4.64 24.86 19.34
CA HIS A 80 3.34 24.93 18.69
C HIS A 80 3.53 25.10 17.18
N PHE A 81 2.95 24.21 16.39
CA PHE A 81 3.09 24.13 14.95
C PHE A 81 4.57 24.07 14.51
N GLY A 82 5.28 23.06 15.04
CA GLY A 82 6.70 22.82 14.78
C GLY A 82 6.96 22.30 13.36
N LEU A 83 8.24 22.12 13.01
CA LEU A 83 8.67 21.72 11.67
C LEU A 83 7.99 20.41 11.19
N LYS A 84 7.88 19.42 12.08
CA LYS A 84 7.21 18.16 11.75
C LYS A 84 5.72 18.34 11.55
N GLU A 85 5.09 19.20 12.36
CA GLU A 85 3.66 19.52 12.23
C GLU A 85 3.39 20.28 10.93
N MET A 86 4.27 21.21 10.51
CA MET A 86 4.18 21.91 9.22
C MET A 86 4.11 20.91 8.05
N VAL A 87 5.00 19.91 8.01
CA VAL A 87 5.02 18.91 6.95
C VAL A 87 3.80 18.00 7.02
N SER A 88 3.39 17.60 8.22
CA SER A 88 2.20 16.78 8.43
C SER A 88 0.94 17.50 7.96
N GLU A 89 0.77 18.78 8.31
CA GLU A 89 -0.38 19.58 7.88
C GLU A 89 -0.40 19.78 6.36
N LEU A 90 0.78 20.02 5.74
CA LEU A 90 0.87 20.09 4.29
C LEU A 90 0.41 18.80 3.62
N ASN A 91 0.87 17.64 4.12
CA ASN A 91 0.46 16.34 3.60
C ASN A 91 -1.05 16.12 3.72
N LYS A 92 -1.63 16.49 4.87
CA LYS A 92 -3.07 16.43 5.11
C LYS A 92 -3.85 17.32 4.14
N LYS A 93 -3.39 18.57 3.92
CA LYS A 93 -4.03 19.49 2.96
C LYS A 93 -3.99 18.93 1.55
N ILE A 94 -2.87 18.36 1.10
CA ILE A 94 -2.75 17.72 -0.21
C ILE A 94 -3.71 16.53 -0.32
N ALA A 95 -3.76 15.65 0.69
CA ALA A 95 -4.67 14.51 0.69
C ALA A 95 -6.14 14.96 0.57
N THR A 96 -6.56 15.96 1.34
CA THR A 96 -7.91 16.50 1.29
C THR A 96 -8.22 17.16 -0.08
N MET A 97 -7.24 17.87 -0.64
CA MET A 97 -7.38 18.54 -1.94
C MET A 97 -7.66 17.57 -3.08
N ILE A 98 -7.00 16.41 -3.08
CA ILE A 98 -7.14 15.43 -4.16
C ILE A 98 -8.26 14.42 -3.95
N GLU A 99 -8.88 14.38 -2.78
CA GLU A 99 -9.90 13.38 -2.38
C GLU A 99 -11.02 13.24 -3.42
N ASN A 100 -11.43 14.33 -4.04
CA ASN A 100 -12.52 14.36 -5.03
C ASN A 100 -12.03 14.46 -6.49
N LEU A 101 -10.74 14.20 -6.75
CA LEU A 101 -10.15 14.29 -8.08
C LEU A 101 -9.86 12.88 -8.63
N ASP A 102 -10.76 12.34 -9.46
CA ASP A 102 -10.66 10.97 -10.05
C ASP A 102 -9.38 10.71 -10.86
N SER A 103 -8.67 11.76 -11.27
CA SER A 103 -7.46 11.67 -12.08
C SER A 103 -6.18 11.90 -11.29
N VAL A 104 -6.26 12.18 -9.98
CA VAL A 104 -5.11 12.50 -9.13
C VAL A 104 -5.02 11.52 -7.96
N TYR A 105 -3.84 10.98 -7.75
CA TYR A 105 -3.55 10.02 -6.68
C TYR A 105 -2.40 10.52 -5.81
N LEU A 106 -2.37 10.12 -4.54
CA LEU A 106 -1.27 10.38 -3.63
C LEU A 106 -0.35 9.15 -3.57
N TYR A 107 0.95 9.35 -3.76
CA TYR A 107 1.96 8.35 -3.43
C TYR A 107 2.51 8.62 -2.04
N ASP A 108 2.45 7.61 -1.16
CA ASP A 108 2.97 7.70 0.21
C ASP A 108 4.50 7.52 0.24
N PHE A 109 5.21 8.55 -0.22
CA PHE A 109 6.67 8.57 -0.19
C PHE A 109 7.22 8.58 1.24
N ALA A 110 6.53 9.22 2.18
CA ALA A 110 6.91 9.19 3.60
C ALA A 110 6.84 7.75 4.16
N GLY A 111 5.81 6.99 3.80
CA GLY A 111 5.70 5.56 4.13
C GLY A 111 6.82 4.73 3.50
N PHE A 112 7.16 5.00 2.23
CA PHE A 112 8.30 4.36 1.57
C PHE A 112 9.62 4.63 2.30
N VAL A 113 9.90 5.88 2.66
CA VAL A 113 11.09 6.24 3.42
C VAL A 113 11.08 5.60 4.81
N SER A 114 9.93 5.55 5.47
CA SER A 114 9.79 4.88 6.77
C SER A 114 10.09 3.38 6.70
N LYS A 115 9.69 2.71 5.62
CA LYS A 115 9.91 1.28 5.39
C LYS A 115 11.40 0.93 5.25
N PHE A 116 12.16 1.73 4.54
CA PHE A 116 13.57 1.46 4.22
C PHE A 116 14.56 2.21 5.10
N GLY A 117 14.12 3.26 5.77
CA GLY A 117 14.93 4.13 6.62
C GLY A 117 15.55 5.32 5.87
N ASP A 118 15.47 6.49 6.48
CA ASP A 118 15.93 7.75 5.92
C ASP A 118 17.40 7.70 5.47
N ASN A 119 18.28 7.17 6.34
CA ASN A 119 19.72 7.07 6.06
C ASN A 119 20.08 6.13 4.89
N ASN A 120 19.17 5.27 4.49
CA ASN A 120 19.34 4.37 3.36
C ASN A 120 18.82 5.01 2.07
N ILE A 121 17.66 5.69 2.18
CA ILE A 121 17.00 6.30 1.03
C ILE A 121 17.72 7.56 0.55
N PHE A 122 18.21 8.41 1.47
CA PHE A 122 18.85 9.67 1.09
C PHE A 122 20.37 9.56 1.13
N ASP A 123 21.01 9.82 -0.01
CA ASP A 123 22.46 9.92 -0.14
C ASP A 123 22.90 11.39 -0.17
N TYR A 124 23.21 11.93 1.01
CA TYR A 124 23.62 13.33 1.12
C TYR A 124 24.91 13.66 0.37
N LYS A 125 25.80 12.68 0.12
CA LYS A 125 26.99 12.91 -0.68
C LYS A 125 26.60 13.13 -2.15
N GLN A 126 25.81 12.25 -2.72
CA GLN A 126 25.32 12.41 -4.09
C GLN A 126 24.41 13.63 -4.25
N PHE A 127 23.61 13.94 -3.22
CA PHE A 127 22.80 15.14 -3.20
C PHE A 127 23.64 16.42 -3.35
N PHE A 128 24.68 16.59 -2.56
CA PHE A 128 25.50 17.80 -2.63
C PHE A 128 26.41 17.87 -3.86
N PHE A 129 26.80 16.74 -4.45
CA PHE A 129 27.61 16.70 -5.67
C PHE A 129 26.81 16.83 -6.97
N GLY A 130 25.58 16.35 -7.00
CA GLY A 130 24.82 16.23 -8.24
C GLY A 130 23.31 16.39 -8.12
N ASP A 131 22.81 16.86 -6.98
CA ASP A 131 21.38 16.97 -6.66
C ASP A 131 20.62 15.62 -6.78
N ILE A 132 21.35 14.51 -6.60
CA ILE A 132 20.78 13.15 -6.58
C ILE A 132 20.38 12.84 -5.14
N LYS A 133 19.09 12.97 -4.84
CA LYS A 133 18.55 12.89 -3.47
C LYS A 133 18.33 11.46 -3.01
N ILE A 134 17.86 10.60 -3.91
CA ILE A 134 17.54 9.21 -3.61
C ILE A 134 18.76 8.36 -3.99
N SER A 135 19.22 7.54 -3.05
CA SER A 135 20.29 6.59 -3.27
C SER A 135 20.00 5.68 -4.46
N LEU A 136 21.00 5.52 -5.35
CA LEU A 136 20.87 4.71 -6.56
C LEU A 136 20.50 3.25 -6.24
N ASP A 137 20.91 2.73 -5.10
CA ASP A 137 20.60 1.38 -4.64
C ASP A 137 19.10 1.20 -4.36
N TYR A 138 18.38 2.27 -4.04
CA TYR A 138 16.95 2.24 -3.71
C TYR A 138 16.04 2.69 -4.86
N ILE A 139 16.59 3.17 -5.96
CA ILE A 139 15.80 3.50 -7.17
C ILE A 139 15.00 2.29 -7.69
N PRO A 140 15.55 1.06 -7.77
CA PRO A 140 14.76 -0.10 -8.18
C PRO A 140 13.58 -0.40 -7.26
N HIS A 141 13.75 -0.22 -5.94
CA HIS A 141 12.67 -0.40 -4.97
C HIS A 141 11.56 0.65 -5.15
N LEU A 142 11.94 1.91 -5.33
CA LEU A 142 10.99 2.98 -5.62
C LEU A 142 10.25 2.75 -6.95
N ALA A 143 10.98 2.38 -7.99
CA ALA A 143 10.38 2.08 -9.30
C ALA A 143 9.37 0.93 -9.21
N ASN A 144 9.70 -0.13 -8.47
CA ASN A 144 8.79 -1.26 -8.27
C ASN A 144 7.53 -0.87 -7.47
N ASP A 145 7.68 0.00 -6.48
CA ASP A 145 6.56 0.51 -5.69
C ASP A 145 5.63 1.40 -6.54
N LEU A 146 6.21 2.26 -7.38
CA LEU A 146 5.46 3.10 -8.32
C LEU A 146 4.76 2.30 -9.42
N MET A 147 5.31 1.15 -9.82
CA MET A 147 4.65 0.25 -10.77
C MET A 147 3.30 -0.24 -10.28
N SER A 148 3.08 -0.34 -8.95
CA SER A 148 1.79 -0.72 -8.39
C SER A 148 0.67 0.26 -8.76
N TYR A 149 0.97 1.56 -8.86
CA TYR A 149 0.04 2.60 -9.30
C TYR A 149 -0.29 2.46 -10.79
N ILE A 150 0.74 2.18 -11.62
CA ILE A 150 0.57 1.97 -13.07
C ILE A 150 -0.28 0.72 -13.32
N ILE A 151 0.01 -0.38 -12.65
CA ILE A 151 -0.73 -1.65 -12.72
C ILE A 151 -2.20 -1.44 -12.30
N GLY A 152 -2.41 -0.72 -11.19
CA GLY A 152 -3.76 -0.40 -10.71
C GLY A 152 -4.54 0.44 -11.71
N TYR A 153 -3.91 1.47 -12.26
CA TYR A 153 -4.53 2.35 -13.25
C TYR A 153 -4.88 1.64 -14.56
N LEU A 154 -3.99 0.79 -15.05
CA LEU A 154 -4.22 0.02 -16.28
C LEU A 154 -5.25 -1.12 -16.10
N GLY A 155 -5.71 -1.35 -14.88
CA GLY A 155 -6.68 -2.42 -14.58
C GLY A 155 -6.14 -3.83 -14.75
N ILE A 156 -4.81 -4.00 -14.80
CA ILE A 156 -4.13 -5.31 -14.93
C ILE A 156 -3.78 -5.91 -13.56
N SER A 157 -4.36 -5.38 -12.49
CA SER A 157 -4.23 -5.93 -11.14
C SER A 157 -4.85 -7.31 -11.04
N LYS A 158 -4.31 -8.14 -10.14
CA LYS A 158 -4.88 -9.46 -9.84
C LYS A 158 -6.29 -9.31 -9.27
N LYS A 159 -7.19 -10.17 -9.71
CA LYS A 159 -8.62 -10.10 -9.38
C LYS A 159 -9.06 -11.19 -8.41
N CYS A 160 -8.33 -12.30 -8.38
CA CYS A 160 -8.66 -13.45 -7.57
C CYS A 160 -7.42 -14.00 -6.87
N ILE A 161 -7.60 -14.46 -5.63
CA ILE A 161 -6.63 -15.25 -4.89
C ILE A 161 -7.21 -16.65 -4.73
N ALA A 162 -6.54 -17.64 -5.33
CA ALA A 162 -6.85 -19.04 -5.11
C ALA A 162 -5.98 -19.57 -3.96
N LEU A 163 -6.60 -20.12 -2.94
CA LEU A 163 -5.98 -20.48 -1.68
C LEU A 163 -5.88 -21.99 -1.55
N ASP A 164 -4.75 -22.48 -1.09
CA ASP A 164 -4.67 -23.82 -0.49
C ASP A 164 -5.23 -23.78 0.93
N LEU A 165 -5.43 -24.90 1.56
CA LEU A 165 -5.98 -25.03 2.91
C LEU A 165 -4.90 -25.42 3.92
N ASP A 166 -4.39 -26.65 3.85
CA ASP A 166 -3.39 -27.19 4.76
C ASP A 166 -2.09 -26.38 4.73
N ASN A 167 -1.59 -26.01 5.88
CA ASN A 167 -0.42 -25.14 6.05
C ASN A 167 -0.54 -23.75 5.36
N THR A 168 -1.78 -23.35 5.00
CA THR A 168 -2.08 -22.05 4.40
C THR A 168 -3.16 -21.31 5.21
N LEU A 169 -4.38 -21.83 5.31
CA LEU A 169 -5.42 -21.24 6.16
C LEU A 169 -5.37 -21.75 7.60
N TRP A 170 -4.76 -22.88 7.82
CA TRP A 170 -4.42 -23.44 9.14
C TRP A 170 -3.11 -24.19 9.05
N GLY A 171 -2.45 -24.41 10.18
CA GLY A 171 -1.24 -25.22 10.24
C GLY A 171 -1.59 -26.69 10.44
N GLY A 172 -0.83 -27.55 9.80
CA GLY A 172 -1.05 -29.00 9.79
C GLY A 172 -1.90 -29.47 8.60
N ILE A 173 -2.20 -30.75 8.59
CA ILE A 173 -2.95 -31.45 7.53
C ILE A 173 -4.23 -32.00 8.16
N VAL A 174 -5.40 -31.48 7.77
CA VAL A 174 -6.65 -31.84 8.45
C VAL A 174 -6.97 -33.33 8.35
N GLY A 175 -6.60 -33.99 7.25
CA GLY A 175 -6.78 -35.43 7.07
C GLY A 175 -5.93 -36.29 8.00
N GLU A 176 -4.81 -35.76 8.53
CA GLU A 176 -3.89 -36.47 9.44
C GLU A 176 -4.09 -36.02 10.90
N ASP A 177 -4.13 -34.71 11.12
CA ASP A 177 -4.19 -34.11 12.47
C ASP A 177 -5.64 -34.05 13.01
N GLY A 178 -6.63 -34.15 12.12
CA GLY A 178 -8.05 -34.03 12.45
C GLY A 178 -8.48 -32.60 12.80
N PHE A 179 -9.78 -32.41 12.95
CA PHE A 179 -10.42 -31.10 13.25
C PHE A 179 -9.83 -30.39 14.46
N ASN A 180 -9.51 -31.12 15.54
CA ASN A 180 -8.99 -30.54 16.77
C ASN A 180 -7.44 -30.47 16.81
N GLY A 181 -6.75 -31.12 15.88
CA GLY A 181 -5.29 -31.20 15.87
C GLY A 181 -4.63 -30.14 14.99
N ILE A 182 -5.39 -29.56 14.07
CA ILE A 182 -4.88 -28.44 13.24
C ILE A 182 -4.55 -27.20 14.09
N LYS A 183 -3.58 -26.42 13.64
CA LYS A 183 -3.12 -25.21 14.33
C LYS A 183 -3.87 -23.98 13.83
N LEU A 184 -4.95 -23.63 14.51
CA LEU A 184 -5.74 -22.45 14.25
C LEU A 184 -6.33 -21.92 15.57
N GLY A 185 -5.88 -20.75 16.02
CA GLY A 185 -6.29 -20.24 17.33
C GLY A 185 -5.52 -18.99 17.75
N PRO A 186 -5.73 -18.49 18.99
CA PRO A 186 -5.13 -17.26 19.46
C PRO A 186 -3.65 -17.41 19.85
N GLU A 187 -3.19 -18.62 20.12
CA GLU A 187 -1.83 -18.88 20.62
C GLU A 187 -0.82 -19.08 19.48
N PRO A 188 0.46 -18.66 19.67
CA PRO A 188 1.52 -18.94 18.70
C PRO A 188 1.78 -20.47 18.54
N PRO A 189 2.05 -20.94 17.32
CA PRO A 189 2.06 -20.20 16.05
C PRO A 189 0.69 -20.13 15.34
N SER A 190 -0.38 -20.65 15.95
CA SER A 190 -1.73 -20.76 15.35
C SER A 190 -2.34 -19.40 15.03
N ASN A 191 -1.98 -18.37 15.78
CA ASN A 191 -2.43 -16.99 15.59
C ASN A 191 -2.00 -16.39 14.26
N ALA A 192 -0.88 -16.83 13.68
CA ALA A 192 -0.43 -16.36 12.37
C ALA A 192 -1.43 -16.68 11.27
N PHE A 193 -2.07 -17.85 11.30
CA PHE A 193 -3.12 -18.23 10.35
C PHE A 193 -4.38 -17.40 10.53
N VAL A 194 -4.73 -17.05 11.76
CA VAL A 194 -5.87 -16.15 12.05
C VAL A 194 -5.61 -14.76 11.48
N GLU A 195 -4.42 -14.19 11.69
CA GLU A 195 -4.06 -12.88 11.15
C GLU A 195 -4.01 -12.88 9.60
N PHE A 196 -3.51 -13.95 9.02
CA PHE A 196 -3.52 -14.13 7.57
C PHE A 196 -4.96 -14.13 7.01
N GLN A 197 -5.87 -14.88 7.65
CA GLN A 197 -7.28 -14.90 7.24
C GLN A 197 -7.96 -13.54 7.39
N LYS A 198 -7.65 -12.76 8.43
CA LYS A 198 -8.13 -11.37 8.58
C LYS A 198 -7.67 -10.49 7.42
N THR A 199 -6.41 -10.64 7.01
CA THR A 199 -5.86 -9.92 5.87
C THR A 199 -6.59 -10.29 4.57
N LEU A 200 -6.84 -11.59 4.35
CA LEU A 200 -7.61 -12.06 3.20
C LEU A 200 -9.05 -11.53 3.21
N LEU A 201 -9.68 -11.50 4.37
CA LEU A 201 -11.03 -10.93 4.52
C LEU A 201 -11.05 -9.44 4.17
N ALA A 202 -10.06 -8.67 4.62
CA ALA A 202 -9.94 -7.25 4.26
C ALA A 202 -9.73 -7.06 2.74
N LEU A 203 -8.95 -7.92 2.08
CA LEU A 203 -8.81 -7.93 0.63
C LEU A 203 -10.12 -8.28 -0.07
N HIS A 204 -10.87 -9.27 0.43
CA HIS A 204 -12.18 -9.65 -0.07
C HIS A 204 -13.18 -8.48 0.04
N GLN A 205 -13.24 -7.79 1.17
CA GLN A 205 -14.08 -6.60 1.37
C GLN A 205 -13.71 -5.46 0.40
N ARG A 206 -12.49 -5.43 -0.07
CA ARG A 206 -11.99 -4.49 -1.09
C ARG A 206 -12.35 -4.91 -2.53
N GLY A 207 -13.00 -6.07 -2.71
CA GLY A 207 -13.45 -6.59 -4.01
C GLY A 207 -12.52 -7.63 -4.64
N ILE A 208 -11.50 -8.14 -3.91
CA ILE A 208 -10.71 -9.28 -4.39
C ILE A 208 -11.51 -10.56 -4.19
N ILE A 209 -11.62 -11.33 -5.24
CA ILE A 209 -12.31 -12.63 -5.22
C ILE A 209 -11.42 -13.65 -4.51
N LEU A 210 -12.00 -14.43 -3.59
CA LEU A 210 -11.31 -15.56 -2.98
C LEU A 210 -11.88 -16.87 -3.57
N SER A 211 -11.00 -17.83 -3.82
CA SER A 211 -11.33 -19.19 -4.21
C SER A 211 -10.45 -20.20 -3.49
N ILE A 212 -10.89 -21.45 -3.43
CA ILE A 212 -10.14 -22.55 -2.83
C ILE A 212 -9.68 -23.51 -3.93
N ASN A 213 -8.41 -23.89 -3.88
CA ASN A 213 -7.85 -24.95 -4.72
C ASN A 213 -6.93 -25.84 -3.88
N SER A 214 -7.51 -26.86 -3.25
CA SER A 214 -6.81 -27.72 -2.30
C SER A 214 -6.97 -29.20 -2.61
N LYS A 215 -5.91 -29.98 -2.40
CA LYS A 215 -5.95 -31.46 -2.39
C LYS A 215 -6.28 -31.92 -0.99
N ASN A 216 -7.56 -32.22 -0.77
CA ASN A 216 -8.04 -32.60 0.55
C ASN A 216 -9.31 -33.46 0.44
N ASN A 217 -9.67 -34.10 1.56
CA ASN A 217 -11.01 -34.65 1.70
C ASN A 217 -12.00 -33.48 1.87
N HIS A 218 -12.98 -33.43 0.98
CA HIS A 218 -13.95 -32.32 0.93
C HIS A 218 -14.67 -32.11 2.27
N ASP A 219 -15.20 -33.18 2.85
CA ASP A 219 -16.05 -33.09 4.04
C ASP A 219 -15.26 -32.63 5.28
N ASP A 220 -14.04 -33.12 5.44
CA ASP A 220 -13.16 -32.74 6.55
C ASP A 220 -12.77 -31.24 6.44
N ALA A 221 -12.38 -30.79 5.26
CA ALA A 221 -11.98 -29.42 5.03
C ALA A 221 -13.14 -28.43 5.14
N ILE A 222 -14.30 -28.76 4.58
CA ILE A 222 -15.52 -27.93 4.68
C ILE A 222 -15.99 -27.83 6.12
N ARG A 223 -15.86 -28.91 6.89
CA ARG A 223 -16.19 -28.89 8.32
C ARG A 223 -15.34 -27.86 9.07
N VAL A 224 -14.03 -27.77 8.79
CA VAL A 224 -13.17 -26.74 9.41
C VAL A 224 -13.66 -25.35 9.04
N ILE A 225 -13.95 -25.09 7.76
CA ILE A 225 -14.40 -23.78 7.28
C ILE A 225 -15.73 -23.37 7.97
N LYS A 226 -16.64 -24.33 8.15
CA LYS A 226 -17.95 -24.05 8.73
C LYS A 226 -17.95 -23.96 10.25
N GLU A 227 -17.24 -24.86 10.92
CA GLU A 227 -17.46 -25.12 12.36
C GLU A 227 -16.29 -24.67 13.24
N HIS A 228 -15.07 -24.56 12.71
CA HIS A 228 -13.93 -24.26 13.57
C HIS A 228 -14.04 -22.87 14.22
N PRO A 229 -13.94 -22.75 15.57
CA PRO A 229 -14.26 -21.52 16.29
C PRO A 229 -13.34 -20.34 15.94
N TYR A 230 -12.12 -20.60 15.52
CA TYR A 230 -11.13 -19.56 15.15
C TYR A 230 -10.99 -19.34 13.65
N MET A 231 -11.80 -20.02 12.83
CA MET A 231 -11.84 -19.77 11.39
C MET A 231 -12.51 -18.42 11.14
N ILE A 232 -11.80 -17.50 10.46
CA ILE A 232 -12.30 -16.15 10.12
C ILE A 232 -13.06 -16.19 8.80
N LEU A 233 -12.45 -16.82 7.78
CA LEU A 233 -13.09 -17.00 6.49
C LEU A 233 -14.16 -18.10 6.59
N ARG A 234 -15.32 -17.84 6.00
CA ARG A 234 -16.45 -18.78 5.93
C ARG A 234 -16.74 -19.10 4.47
N GLU A 235 -17.57 -20.10 4.26
CA GLU A 235 -17.92 -20.60 2.92
C GLU A 235 -18.41 -19.49 1.99
N GLU A 236 -19.20 -18.54 2.50
CA GLU A 236 -19.73 -17.40 1.77
C GLU A 236 -18.67 -16.41 1.24
N HIS A 237 -17.45 -16.45 1.76
CA HIS A 237 -16.36 -15.60 1.29
C HIS A 237 -15.68 -16.15 0.04
N PHE A 238 -15.94 -17.40 -0.33
CA PHE A 238 -15.31 -18.07 -1.47
C PHE A 238 -16.26 -18.15 -2.65
N ALA A 239 -15.91 -17.52 -3.76
CA ALA A 239 -16.71 -17.54 -4.98
C ALA A 239 -16.66 -18.90 -5.70
N CYS A 240 -15.57 -19.64 -5.50
CA CYS A 240 -15.38 -20.98 -6.11
C CYS A 240 -14.57 -21.87 -5.19
N ILE A 241 -15.00 -23.12 -5.02
CA ILE A 241 -14.36 -24.09 -4.12
C ILE A 241 -14.00 -25.35 -4.91
N ARG A 242 -12.71 -25.68 -4.96
CA ARG A 242 -12.16 -26.92 -5.50
C ARG A 242 -11.36 -27.64 -4.42
N ILE A 243 -12.03 -28.51 -3.69
CA ILE A 243 -11.45 -29.38 -2.66
C ILE A 243 -11.62 -30.81 -3.16
N ASN A 244 -10.57 -31.36 -3.76
CA ASN A 244 -10.59 -32.69 -4.37
C ASN A 244 -9.15 -33.18 -4.58
N TRP A 245 -8.99 -34.42 -5.07
CA TRP A 245 -7.70 -35.02 -5.36
C TRP A 245 -7.22 -34.81 -6.81
N ASN A 246 -7.95 -34.02 -7.59
CA ASN A 246 -7.55 -33.69 -8.96
C ASN A 246 -6.27 -32.85 -9.01
N ASP A 247 -5.70 -32.74 -10.19
CA ASP A 247 -4.55 -31.88 -10.42
C ASP A 247 -4.90 -30.40 -10.18
N LYS A 248 -4.06 -29.71 -9.41
CA LYS A 248 -4.27 -28.30 -9.06
C LYS A 248 -4.28 -27.37 -10.28
N VAL A 249 -3.53 -27.70 -11.35
CA VAL A 249 -3.53 -26.91 -12.59
C VAL A 249 -4.88 -27.04 -13.32
N SER A 250 -5.46 -28.23 -13.35
CA SER A 250 -6.79 -28.47 -13.91
C SER A 250 -7.86 -27.71 -13.12
N ASN A 251 -7.86 -27.83 -11.80
CA ASN A 251 -8.75 -27.08 -10.91
C ASN A 251 -8.60 -25.56 -11.13
N MET A 252 -7.38 -25.05 -11.31
CA MET A 252 -7.16 -23.62 -11.57
C MET A 252 -7.77 -23.15 -12.88
N LYS A 253 -7.71 -23.97 -13.93
CA LYS A 253 -8.36 -23.67 -15.21
C LYS A 253 -9.89 -23.65 -15.09
N GLU A 254 -10.45 -24.57 -14.29
CA GLU A 254 -11.87 -24.58 -14.01
C GLU A 254 -12.32 -23.35 -13.23
N ILE A 255 -11.57 -22.96 -12.17
CA ILE A 255 -11.80 -21.72 -11.41
C ILE A 255 -11.76 -20.50 -12.34
N ALA A 256 -10.75 -20.40 -13.18
CA ALA A 256 -10.62 -19.31 -14.13
C ALA A 256 -11.82 -19.22 -15.10
N SER A 257 -12.26 -20.37 -15.61
CA SER A 257 -13.41 -20.47 -16.49
C SER A 257 -14.73 -20.11 -15.79
N GLU A 258 -14.96 -20.62 -14.58
CA GLU A 258 -16.17 -20.37 -13.80
C GLU A 258 -16.31 -18.90 -13.40
N LEU A 259 -15.19 -18.27 -13.00
CA LEU A 259 -15.14 -16.86 -12.61
C LEU A 259 -15.03 -15.91 -13.81
N ASN A 260 -14.89 -16.44 -15.03
CA ASN A 260 -14.63 -15.67 -16.25
C ASN A 260 -13.43 -14.69 -16.10
N ILE A 261 -12.35 -15.19 -15.52
CA ILE A 261 -11.11 -14.44 -15.28
C ILE A 261 -9.96 -15.16 -16.00
N GLY A 262 -9.09 -14.41 -16.65
CA GLY A 262 -7.84 -14.96 -17.20
C GLY A 262 -6.94 -15.53 -16.09
N LEU A 263 -6.17 -16.59 -16.40
CA LEU A 263 -5.22 -17.17 -15.45
C LEU A 263 -4.18 -16.13 -14.93
N ASP A 264 -3.86 -15.16 -15.76
CA ASP A 264 -3.00 -14.02 -15.42
C ASP A 264 -3.62 -13.09 -14.36
N GLY A 265 -4.95 -13.11 -14.20
CA GLY A 265 -5.69 -12.40 -13.17
C GLY A 265 -5.77 -13.11 -11.81
N ILE A 266 -5.27 -14.34 -11.69
CA ILE A 266 -5.34 -15.16 -10.48
C ILE A 266 -3.95 -15.27 -9.84
N VAL A 267 -3.89 -15.21 -8.52
CA VAL A 267 -2.72 -15.55 -7.69
C VAL A 267 -3.01 -16.85 -6.97
N PHE A 268 -2.03 -17.75 -6.92
CA PHE A 268 -2.08 -18.98 -6.16
C PHE A 268 -0.94 -19.05 -5.16
#